data_dab74f6e5d71c270ef5167bca4beb2d7
#
_entry.id   dab74f6e5d71c270ef5167bca4beb2d7
#
_cell.length_a   1.000
_cell.length_b   1.000
_cell.length_c   1.000
_cell.angle_alpha   90.00
_cell.angle_beta   90.00
_cell.angle_gamma   90.00
#
_symmetry.space_group_name_H-M   'P 1'
#
loop_
_entity.id
_entity.type
_entity.pdbx_description
1 polymer ?
#
loop_
_entity_poly.entity_id
_entity_poly.type
_entity_poly.pdbx_seq_one_letter_code
_entity_poly.pdbx_strand_id
1 'polypeptide(L)'
;PLSGMVYVSAPMAGIVVYQVQPGDWVKQGQPLAEVMDPLQPRSVTVASPIDGFVFALNDLRFASLEQNLLSISGAADLGHAGLSP
;
A
#
# COMPACT_ATOMS: atom_id res chain seq x y z
N PRO A 1 -10.20 -11.59 13.03
CA PRO A 1 -9.62 -10.63 12.12
C PRO A 1 -8.14 -10.89 11.94
N LEU A 2 -7.64 -10.36 10.86
CA LEU A 2 -6.22 -10.46 10.58
C LEU A 2 -5.53 -9.30 11.27
N SER A 3 -5.15 -9.56 12.50
CA SER A 3 -4.40 -8.61 13.29
C SER A 3 -3.14 -8.23 12.53
N GLY A 4 -2.82 -6.96 12.48
CA GLY A 4 -1.68 -6.47 11.75
C GLY A 4 -1.91 -6.21 10.27
N MET A 5 -3.06 -6.60 9.73
CA MET A 5 -3.39 -6.28 8.34
C MET A 5 -3.86 -4.84 8.25
N VAL A 6 -3.26 -4.09 7.34
CA VAL A 6 -3.59 -2.68 7.13
C VAL A 6 -3.96 -2.46 5.68
N TYR A 7 -5.04 -1.74 5.46
CA TYR A 7 -5.50 -1.39 4.12
C TYR A 7 -5.12 0.04 3.82
N VAL A 8 -4.56 0.24 2.63
CA VAL A 8 -4.06 1.55 2.20
C VAL A 8 -4.98 2.08 1.11
N SER A 9 -5.48 3.27 1.31
CA SER A 9 -6.48 3.88 0.45
C SER A 9 -5.89 5.02 -0.37
N ALA A 10 -6.55 5.33 -1.49
CA ALA A 10 -6.12 6.43 -2.35
C ALA A 10 -6.39 7.76 -1.66
N PRO A 11 -5.40 8.64 -1.58
CA PRO A 11 -5.58 9.95 -0.95
C PRO A 11 -6.34 10.94 -1.83
N MET A 12 -6.48 10.64 -3.11
CA MET A 12 -7.26 11.42 -4.04
C MET A 12 -7.63 10.55 -5.22
N ALA A 13 -8.59 11.00 -6.00
CA ALA A 13 -8.92 10.32 -7.26
C ALA A 13 -7.81 10.58 -8.28
N GLY A 14 -7.43 9.57 -9.03
CA GLY A 14 -6.41 9.76 -10.05
C GLY A 14 -5.87 8.47 -10.62
N ILE A 15 -4.88 8.62 -11.49
CA ILE A 15 -4.18 7.50 -12.12
C ILE A 15 -3.20 6.92 -11.11
N VAL A 16 -3.24 5.61 -10.95
CA VAL A 16 -2.40 4.92 -9.97
C VAL A 16 -1.25 4.23 -10.66
N VAL A 17 -0.04 4.50 -10.18
CA VAL A 17 1.16 3.81 -10.63
C VAL A 17 1.78 3.14 -9.41
N TYR A 18 1.71 1.82 -9.36
CA TYR A 18 2.26 1.06 -8.25
C TYR A 18 3.77 0.92 -8.38
N GLN A 19 4.45 0.96 -7.25
CA GLN A 19 5.90 0.80 -7.18
C GLN A 19 6.30 -0.46 -6.44
N VAL A 20 5.32 -1.24 -6.01
CA VAL A 20 5.54 -2.50 -5.31
C VAL A 20 4.60 -3.55 -5.87
N GLN A 21 4.84 -4.79 -5.50
CA GLN A 21 3.99 -5.91 -5.91
C GLN A 21 3.79 -6.85 -4.73
N PRO A 22 2.80 -7.74 -4.79
CA PRO A 22 2.57 -8.68 -3.70
C PRO A 22 3.82 -9.47 -3.37
N GLY A 23 4.10 -9.61 -2.08
CA GLY A 23 5.29 -10.27 -1.59
C GLY A 23 6.45 -9.36 -1.27
N ASP A 24 6.42 -8.12 -1.74
CA ASP A 24 7.50 -7.17 -1.43
C ASP A 24 7.48 -6.77 0.03
N TRP A 25 8.65 -6.72 0.63
CA TRP A 25 8.82 -6.14 1.96
C TRP A 25 8.89 -4.63 1.84
N VAL A 26 8.22 -3.95 2.76
CA VAL A 26 8.21 -2.49 2.80
C VAL A 26 8.44 -2.02 4.22
N LYS A 27 8.97 -0.82 4.33
CA LYS A 27 9.17 -0.15 5.62
C LYS A 27 8.22 1.02 5.72
N GLN A 28 7.88 1.39 6.94
CA GLN A 28 7.06 2.57 7.18
C GLN A 28 7.68 3.77 6.46
N GLY A 29 6.84 4.48 5.71
CA GLY A 29 7.28 5.64 4.95
C GLY A 29 7.76 5.32 3.54
N GLN A 30 7.94 4.05 3.20
CA GLN A 30 8.40 3.67 1.87
C GLN A 30 7.29 3.91 0.85
N PRO A 31 7.62 4.50 -0.32
CA PRO A 31 6.62 4.69 -1.36
C PRO A 31 6.04 3.39 -1.87
N LEU A 32 4.73 3.34 -1.98
CA LEU A 32 4.00 2.18 -2.48
C LEU A 32 3.42 2.45 -3.86
N ALA A 33 2.98 3.67 -4.09
CA ALA A 33 2.33 4.06 -5.34
C ALA A 33 2.34 5.57 -5.48
N GLU A 34 2.14 6.02 -6.71
CA GLU A 34 1.86 7.42 -7.01
C GLU A 34 0.45 7.51 -7.52
N VAL A 35 -0.29 8.51 -7.07
CA VAL A 35 -1.61 8.82 -7.62
C VAL A 35 -1.51 10.17 -8.28
N MET A 36 -1.81 10.21 -9.57
CA MET A 36 -1.64 11.42 -10.38
C MET A 36 -2.98 11.94 -10.84
N ASP A 37 -3.17 13.25 -10.67
CA ASP A 37 -4.36 13.92 -11.16
C ASP A 37 -4.26 14.02 -12.70
N PRO A 38 -5.23 13.47 -13.44
CA PRO A 38 -5.13 13.51 -14.90
C PRO A 38 -5.38 14.89 -15.49
N LEU A 39 -5.90 15.81 -14.71
CA LEU A 39 -6.27 17.15 -15.19
C LEU A 39 -5.30 18.23 -14.76
N GLN A 40 -4.45 17.98 -13.80
CA GLN A 40 -3.52 18.95 -13.27
C GLN A 40 -2.16 18.31 -13.03
N PRO A 41 -1.06 19.08 -13.15
CA PRO A 41 0.27 18.52 -12.92
C PRO A 41 0.53 18.30 -11.43
N ARG A 42 -0.15 17.32 -10.88
CA ARG A 42 -0.15 17.08 -9.45
C ARG A 42 -0.16 15.58 -9.19
N SER A 43 0.70 15.16 -8.29
CA SER A 43 0.72 13.76 -7.86
C SER A 43 0.94 13.69 -6.36
N VAL A 44 0.48 12.59 -5.78
CA VAL A 44 0.65 12.32 -4.36
C VAL A 44 1.28 10.95 -4.21
N THR A 45 2.33 10.86 -3.41
CA THR A 45 2.96 9.59 -3.09
C THR A 45 2.20 8.94 -1.95
N VAL A 46 1.86 7.68 -2.14
CA VAL A 46 1.22 6.87 -1.11
C VAL A 46 2.31 6.04 -0.44
N ALA A 47 2.54 6.31 0.84
CA ALA A 47 3.61 5.66 1.59
C ALA A 47 3.04 4.59 2.50
N SER A 48 3.88 3.60 2.83
CA SER A 48 3.46 2.55 3.74
C SER A 48 3.30 3.09 5.16
N PRO A 49 2.17 2.80 5.82
CA PRO A 49 1.96 3.22 7.20
C PRO A 49 2.69 2.33 8.22
N ILE A 50 3.16 1.17 7.81
CA ILE A 50 3.80 0.22 8.73
C ILE A 50 4.93 -0.52 8.02
N ASP A 51 5.74 -1.22 8.82
CA ASP A 51 6.68 -2.22 8.31
C ASP A 51 5.91 -3.51 8.07
N GLY A 52 6.16 -4.16 6.96
CA GLY A 52 5.50 -5.41 6.65
C GLY A 52 5.73 -5.83 5.22
N PHE A 53 4.84 -6.67 4.71
CA PHE A 53 4.92 -7.03 3.30
C PHE A 53 3.58 -6.83 2.62
N VAL A 54 3.65 -6.58 1.34
CA VAL A 54 2.45 -6.36 0.52
C VAL A 54 1.73 -7.70 0.37
N PHE A 55 0.52 -7.77 0.93
CA PHE A 55 -0.27 -8.99 0.89
C PHE A 55 -1.06 -9.11 -0.39
N ALA A 56 -1.75 -8.04 -0.74
CA ALA A 56 -2.58 -8.03 -1.94
C ALA A 56 -2.58 -6.63 -2.53
N LEU A 57 -2.72 -6.57 -3.83
CA LEU A 57 -2.70 -5.33 -4.59
C LEU A 57 -3.95 -5.28 -5.44
N ASN A 58 -4.65 -4.17 -5.38
CA ASN A 58 -5.81 -3.94 -6.21
C ASN A 58 -5.31 -3.39 -7.53
N ASP A 59 -5.34 -4.19 -8.58
CA ASP A 59 -4.73 -3.82 -9.86
C ASP A 59 -5.61 -2.81 -10.59
N LEU A 60 -5.47 -1.56 -10.17
CA LEU A 60 -6.25 -0.45 -10.69
C LEU A 60 -5.36 0.48 -11.50
N ARG A 61 -5.90 0.99 -12.59
CA ARG A 61 -5.26 2.09 -13.31
C ARG A 61 -5.75 3.43 -12.81
N PHE A 62 -7.00 3.48 -12.35
CA PHE A 62 -7.61 4.70 -11.85
C PHE A 62 -8.32 4.38 -10.54
N ALA A 63 -8.09 5.19 -9.54
CA ALA A 63 -8.73 5.04 -8.24
C ALA A 63 -9.62 6.23 -7.95
N SER A 64 -10.71 5.95 -7.25
CA SER A 64 -11.53 6.98 -6.66
C SER A 64 -10.95 7.38 -5.31
N LEU A 65 -11.35 8.53 -4.80
CA LEU A 65 -10.94 8.96 -3.47
C LEU A 65 -11.28 7.87 -2.45
N GLU A 66 -10.31 7.52 -1.61
CA GLU A 66 -10.44 6.54 -0.54
C GLU A 66 -10.66 5.10 -1.01
N GLN A 67 -10.54 4.85 -2.30
CA GLN A 67 -10.59 3.49 -2.79
C GLN A 67 -9.41 2.69 -2.27
N ASN A 68 -9.65 1.44 -1.87
CA ASN A 68 -8.58 0.58 -1.38
C ASN A 68 -7.60 0.24 -2.49
N LEU A 69 -6.32 0.52 -2.26
CA LEU A 69 -5.26 0.26 -3.22
C LEU A 69 -4.57 -1.06 -2.96
N LEU A 70 -4.21 -1.30 -1.71
CA LEU A 70 -3.47 -2.51 -1.36
C LEU A 70 -3.58 -2.78 0.13
N SER A 71 -3.12 -3.96 0.52
CA SER A 71 -3.08 -4.34 1.92
C SER A 71 -1.68 -4.79 2.29
N ILE A 72 -1.29 -4.49 3.53
CA ILE A 72 0.03 -4.82 4.06
C ILE A 72 -0.15 -5.63 5.32
N SER A 73 0.55 -6.76 5.38
CA SER A 73 0.60 -7.58 6.57
C SER A 73 1.75 -7.09 7.45
N GLY A 74 1.44 -6.74 8.69
CA GLY A 74 2.42 -6.14 9.57
C GLY A 74 3.53 -7.08 9.97
N ALA A 75 4.73 -6.53 10.11
CA ALA A 75 5.91 -7.32 10.46
C ALA A 75 5.80 -7.94 11.84
N ALA A 76 5.12 -7.26 12.76
CA ALA A 76 4.96 -7.79 14.12
C ALA A 76 4.15 -9.09 14.11
N ASP A 77 3.12 -9.16 13.27
CA ASP A 77 2.34 -10.38 13.11
C ASP A 77 3.20 -11.50 12.58
N LEU A 78 4.02 -11.21 11.58
CA LEU A 78 4.88 -12.20 10.99
C LEU A 78 5.91 -12.73 12.00
N GLY A 79 6.40 -11.86 12.86
CA GLY A 79 7.31 -12.27 13.92
C GLY A 79 6.64 -13.22 14.88
N HIS A 80 5.38 -12.98 15.21
CA HIS A 80 4.62 -13.85 16.09
C HIS A 80 4.31 -15.19 15.47
N ALA A 81 4.30 -15.25 14.17
CA ALA A 81 4.05 -16.50 13.48
C ALA A 81 5.26 -17.43 13.49
N GLY A 82 6.29 -17.10 14.23
CA GLY A 82 7.43 -17.97 14.39
C GLY A 82 8.46 -17.84 13.28
N LEU A 83 8.36 -16.78 12.52
CA LEU A 83 9.33 -16.55 11.45
C LEU A 83 10.64 -16.00 11.96
N SER A 84 10.62 -15.40 13.13
CA SER A 84 11.86 -14.97 13.71
C SER A 84 12.47 -16.11 14.51
N PRO A 85 13.73 -16.16 14.53
CA PRO A 85 14.46 -17.22 15.23
C PRO A 85 14.25 -17.16 16.71
#